data_e4c09681417a628ba6b50014f107ec51
#
_entry.id   e4c09681417a628ba6b50014f107ec51
#
_cell.length_a   1.000
_cell.length_b   1.000
_cell.length_c   1.000
_cell.angle_alpha   90.00
_cell.angle_beta   90.00
_cell.angle_gamma   90.00
#
_symmetry.space_group_name_H-M   'P 1'
#
loop_
_entity.id
_entity.type
_entity.pdbx_description
1 polymer ?
#
loop_
_entity_poly.entity_id
_entity_poly.type
_entity_poly.pdbx_seq_one_letter_code
_entity_poly.pdbx_strand_id
1 'polypeptide(L)'
;MDVDTIIMSVSLREARSLKPELEYNFGESLSVYLLPNWNDQGFYLDKELDLERVSVIDLPWMFNPELSNLKDLPKKRNRYFAFGYDSYDIALLLNNPSSTWQFKFTGMSGELSYKGGSLSRKSLKTEISEGFFKATGY
;
A
#
# COMPACT_ATOMS: atom_id res chain seq x y z
N MET A 1 7.82 -1.35 30.50
CA MET A 1 6.64 -1.30 29.61
C MET A 1 7.08 -2.01 28.34
N ASP A 2 6.50 -3.17 28.10
CA ASP A 2 6.89 -3.99 26.94
C ASP A 2 6.09 -3.52 25.73
N VAL A 3 6.79 -3.04 24.71
CA VAL A 3 6.21 -2.60 23.44
C VAL A 3 6.70 -3.58 22.39
N ASP A 4 5.80 -4.35 21.79
CA ASP A 4 6.14 -5.35 20.77
C ASP A 4 6.06 -4.79 19.35
N THR A 5 5.22 -3.78 19.14
CA THR A 5 4.95 -3.23 17.81
C THR A 5 4.62 -1.74 17.90
N ILE A 6 5.13 -0.96 16.95
CA ILE A 6 4.77 0.45 16.77
C ILE A 6 4.08 0.63 15.43
N ILE A 7 2.98 1.39 15.43
CA ILE A 7 2.29 1.80 14.21
C ILE A 7 2.44 3.32 14.09
N MET A 8 3.13 3.76 13.03
CA MET A 8 3.30 5.17 12.71
C MET A 8 2.27 5.57 11.63
N SER A 9 1.49 6.63 11.88
CA SER A 9 0.60 7.24 10.87
C SER A 9 1.12 8.63 10.55
N VAL A 10 2.19 8.71 9.80
CA VAL A 10 2.94 9.92 9.49
C VAL A 10 3.39 9.92 8.03
N SER A 11 3.91 11.05 7.53
CA SER A 11 4.56 11.10 6.22
C SER A 11 5.90 10.34 6.22
N LEU A 12 6.39 9.94 5.04
CA LEU A 12 7.72 9.34 4.92
C LEU A 12 8.83 10.24 5.50
N ARG A 13 8.70 11.55 5.30
CA ARG A 13 9.67 12.52 5.83
C ARG A 13 9.74 12.49 7.35
N GLU A 14 8.59 12.46 8.02
CA GLU A 14 8.51 12.38 9.48
C GLU A 14 8.98 11.01 9.97
N ALA A 15 8.65 9.94 9.26
CA ALA A 15 9.09 8.59 9.59
C ALA A 15 10.62 8.46 9.61
N ARG A 16 11.34 9.09 8.65
CA ARG A 16 12.82 9.12 8.63
C ARG A 16 13.42 9.75 9.88
N SER A 17 12.73 10.72 10.47
CA SER A 17 13.20 11.35 11.72
C SER A 17 12.84 10.54 12.95
N LEU A 18 11.67 9.92 12.96
CA LEU A 18 11.17 9.15 14.11
C LEU A 18 11.83 7.78 14.25
N LYS A 19 12.13 7.10 13.14
CA LYS A 19 12.65 5.72 13.17
C LYS A 19 13.94 5.57 13.98
N PRO A 20 14.98 6.43 13.84
CA PRO A 20 16.17 6.35 14.67
C PRO A 20 15.90 6.59 16.16
N GLU A 21 14.97 7.49 16.50
CA GLU A 21 14.58 7.75 17.89
C GLU A 21 13.89 6.52 18.51
N LEU A 22 13.06 5.84 17.73
CA LEU A 22 12.41 4.61 18.18
C LEU A 22 13.43 3.49 18.43
N GLU A 23 14.40 3.32 17.54
CA GLU A 23 15.48 2.33 17.71
C GLU A 23 16.34 2.63 18.93
N TYR A 24 16.66 3.90 19.14
CA TYR A 24 17.43 4.32 20.32
C TYR A 24 16.71 4.02 21.64
N ASN A 25 15.39 4.24 21.69
CA ASN A 25 14.61 4.09 22.94
C ASN A 25 14.11 2.66 23.17
N PHE A 26 13.83 1.88 22.13
CA PHE A 26 13.15 0.58 22.22
C PHE A 26 13.97 -0.57 21.65
N GLY A 27 15.10 -0.29 21.03
CA GLY A 27 15.96 -1.28 20.39
C GLY A 27 15.55 -1.64 18.96
N GLU A 28 16.48 -2.28 18.26
CA GLU A 28 16.34 -2.60 16.83
C GLU A 28 15.39 -3.76 16.52
N SER A 29 14.99 -4.53 17.51
CA SER A 29 14.11 -5.71 17.34
C SER A 29 12.63 -5.37 17.23
N LEU A 30 12.27 -4.10 17.42
CA LEU A 30 10.89 -3.65 17.42
C LEU A 30 10.28 -3.68 16.02
N SER A 31 9.10 -4.29 15.88
CA SER A 31 8.34 -4.26 14.64
C SER A 31 7.71 -2.89 14.41
N VAL A 32 8.08 -2.22 13.34
CA VAL A 32 7.55 -0.89 13.00
C VAL A 32 6.74 -0.97 11.71
N TYR A 33 5.48 -0.50 11.80
CA TYR A 33 4.58 -0.37 10.66
C TYR A 33 4.33 1.09 10.34
N LEU A 34 4.44 1.45 9.07
CA LEU A 34 4.09 2.77 8.57
C LEU A 34 2.78 2.70 7.79
N LEU A 35 1.81 3.49 8.23
CA LEU A 35 0.58 3.78 7.51
C LEU A 35 0.70 5.19 6.93
N PRO A 36 1.00 5.33 5.63
CA PRO A 36 1.26 6.63 5.03
C PRO A 36 0.05 7.55 5.09
N ASN A 37 0.31 8.84 5.20
CA ASN A 37 -0.73 9.85 5.12
C ASN A 37 -1.37 9.82 3.72
N TRP A 38 -2.71 9.84 3.68
CA TRP A 38 -3.47 9.85 2.42
C TRP A 38 -3.20 11.05 1.52
N ASN A 39 -2.70 12.14 2.09
CA ASN A 39 -2.33 13.34 1.35
C ASN A 39 -0.93 13.24 0.69
N ASP A 40 -0.14 12.25 1.04
CA ASP A 40 1.14 12.03 0.39
C ASP A 40 0.92 11.64 -1.07
N GLN A 41 1.38 12.51 -1.96
CA GLN A 41 1.31 12.34 -3.40
C GLN A 41 2.70 11.96 -3.91
N GLY A 42 2.95 10.71 -4.06
CA GLY A 42 4.23 10.24 -4.55
C GLY A 42 4.30 8.73 -4.61
N PHE A 43 5.34 8.24 -5.27
CA PHE A 43 5.64 6.82 -5.27
C PHE A 43 6.73 6.55 -4.27
N TYR A 44 6.71 5.34 -3.78
CA TYR A 44 7.79 4.74 -3.02
C TYR A 44 8.88 4.22 -3.98
N LEU A 45 9.45 5.12 -4.80
CA LEU A 45 10.46 4.79 -5.81
C LEU A 45 11.87 5.16 -5.39
N ASP A 46 11.99 6.06 -4.42
CA ASP A 46 13.29 6.49 -3.91
C ASP A 46 13.85 5.45 -2.93
N LYS A 47 15.18 5.45 -2.83
CA LYS A 47 15.87 4.57 -1.91
C LYS A 47 15.74 5.10 -0.47
N GLU A 48 15.16 4.29 0.42
CA GLU A 48 14.80 4.63 1.81
C GLU A 48 15.70 3.91 2.82
N LEU A 49 16.97 4.30 2.89
CA LEU A 49 17.95 3.65 3.79
C LEU A 49 17.64 3.89 5.28
N ASP A 50 17.06 5.06 5.61
CA ASP A 50 16.75 5.43 6.99
C ASP A 50 15.54 4.66 7.55
N LEU A 51 14.81 3.96 6.68
CA LEU A 51 13.61 3.20 7.04
C LEU A 51 13.80 1.68 6.90
N GLU A 52 15.02 1.20 6.98
CA GLU A 52 15.31 -0.23 6.89
C GLU A 52 14.47 -1.04 7.90
N ARG A 53 13.92 -2.18 7.46
CA ARG A 53 13.04 -3.06 8.24
C ARG A 53 11.65 -2.49 8.62
N VAL A 54 11.29 -1.30 8.14
CA VAL A 54 9.94 -0.77 8.34
C VAL A 54 8.98 -1.46 7.37
N SER A 55 7.86 -1.96 7.92
CA SER A 55 6.75 -2.47 7.10
C SER A 55 5.83 -1.33 6.69
N VAL A 56 5.53 -1.23 5.39
CA VAL A 56 4.62 -0.22 4.84
C VAL A 56 3.41 -0.91 4.24
N ILE A 57 2.21 -0.45 4.62
CA ILE A 57 0.95 -0.99 4.12
C ILE A 57 0.26 0.09 3.29
N ASP A 58 0.18 -0.14 1.99
CA ASP A 58 -0.47 0.80 1.07
C ASP A 58 -1.03 0.06 -0.16
N LEU A 59 -1.50 0.83 -1.14
CA LEU A 59 -2.02 0.30 -2.38
C LEU A 59 -0.88 -0.20 -3.28
N PRO A 60 -1.04 -1.32 -4.00
CA PRO A 60 -0.03 -1.81 -4.97
C PRO A 60 0.42 -0.73 -5.95
N TRP A 61 -0.51 0.12 -6.38
CA TRP A 61 -0.27 1.26 -7.25
C TRP A 61 0.82 2.23 -6.76
N MET A 62 0.96 2.40 -5.44
CA MET A 62 1.94 3.31 -4.86
C MET A 62 3.36 2.75 -4.96
N PHE A 63 3.51 1.43 -4.97
CA PHE A 63 4.79 0.74 -5.06
C PHE A 63 5.20 0.39 -6.49
N ASN A 64 4.23 0.12 -7.36
CA ASN A 64 4.49 -0.28 -8.74
C ASN A 64 3.70 0.58 -9.74
N PRO A 65 4.37 1.56 -10.36
CA PRO A 65 3.77 2.41 -11.36
C PRO A 65 3.37 1.70 -12.66
N GLU A 66 3.95 0.55 -12.95
CA GLU A 66 3.71 -0.20 -14.19
C GLU A 66 2.43 -1.04 -14.17
N LEU A 67 1.73 -1.09 -13.02
CA LEU A 67 0.44 -1.80 -12.92
C LEU A 67 -0.65 -1.24 -13.83
N SER A 68 -0.45 -0.05 -14.39
CA SER A 68 -1.37 0.50 -15.36
C SER A 68 -0.84 0.33 -16.77
N ASN A 69 -1.62 -0.32 -17.63
CA ASN A 69 -1.40 -0.34 -19.07
C ASN A 69 -1.80 0.99 -19.75
N LEU A 70 -2.04 2.04 -18.98
CA LEU A 70 -2.47 3.34 -19.47
C LEU A 70 -1.29 4.13 -20.01
N LYS A 71 -1.39 4.60 -21.26
CA LYS A 71 -0.36 5.42 -21.92
C LYS A 71 -0.21 6.81 -21.30
N ASP A 72 -1.31 7.35 -20.75
CA ASP A 72 -1.36 8.69 -20.15
C ASP A 72 -1.67 8.58 -18.65
N LEU A 73 -0.61 8.38 -17.87
CA LEU A 73 -0.73 8.34 -16.43
C LEU A 73 -0.77 9.76 -15.83
N PRO A 74 -1.60 10.01 -14.81
CA PRO A 74 -1.55 11.27 -14.11
C PRO A 74 -0.16 11.51 -13.52
N LYS A 75 0.41 12.71 -13.76
CA LYS A 75 1.73 13.10 -13.26
C LYS A 75 1.83 13.06 -11.73
N LYS A 76 0.69 13.27 -11.07
CA LYS A 76 0.55 13.12 -9.61
C LYS A 76 -0.35 11.93 -9.37
N ARG A 77 0.20 10.89 -8.83
CA ARG A 77 -0.55 9.69 -8.51
C ARG A 77 -1.08 9.82 -7.10
N ASN A 78 -2.37 9.60 -6.97
CA ASN A 78 -3.02 9.54 -5.69
C ASN A 78 -3.80 8.22 -5.54
N ARG A 79 -4.11 7.88 -4.33
CA ARG A 79 -4.85 6.66 -4.00
C ARG A 79 -6.26 6.65 -4.55
N TYR A 80 -6.88 7.83 -4.73
CA TYR A 80 -8.22 7.96 -5.31
C TYR A 80 -8.27 7.53 -6.78
N PHE A 81 -7.18 7.77 -7.52
CA PHE A 81 -7.08 7.27 -8.90
C PHE A 81 -7.15 5.74 -8.95
N ALA A 82 -6.40 5.06 -8.09
CA ALA A 82 -6.43 3.60 -8.01
C ALA A 82 -7.83 3.06 -7.66
N PHE A 83 -8.52 3.71 -6.73
CA PHE A 83 -9.89 3.34 -6.39
C PHE A 83 -10.87 3.58 -7.52
N GLY A 84 -10.77 4.71 -8.21
CA GLY A 84 -11.63 5.02 -9.35
C GLY A 84 -11.45 4.01 -10.49
N TYR A 85 -10.19 3.65 -10.78
CA TYR A 85 -9.87 2.65 -11.79
C TYR A 85 -10.47 1.28 -11.45
N ASP A 86 -10.19 0.78 -10.26
CA ASP A 86 -10.72 -0.52 -9.82
C ASP A 86 -12.26 -0.51 -9.71
N SER A 87 -12.86 0.62 -9.35
CA SER A 87 -14.33 0.77 -9.31
C SER A 87 -14.95 0.61 -10.70
N TYR A 88 -14.28 1.11 -11.73
CA TYR A 88 -14.72 0.92 -13.12
C TYR A 88 -14.66 -0.57 -13.51
N ASP A 89 -13.56 -1.26 -13.21
CA ASP A 89 -13.42 -2.69 -13.51
C ASP A 89 -14.46 -3.53 -12.75
N ILE A 90 -14.72 -3.21 -11.48
CA ILE A 90 -15.78 -3.85 -10.68
C ILE A 90 -17.15 -3.63 -11.31
N ALA A 91 -17.44 -2.41 -11.77
CA ALA A 91 -18.72 -2.10 -12.42
C ALA A 91 -18.92 -2.92 -13.70
N LEU A 92 -17.86 -3.08 -14.51
CA LEU A 92 -17.89 -3.93 -15.70
C LEU A 92 -18.14 -5.40 -15.33
N LEU A 93 -17.46 -5.92 -14.32
CA LEU A 93 -17.65 -7.29 -13.85
C LEU A 93 -19.08 -7.54 -13.34
N LEU A 94 -19.62 -6.62 -12.55
CA LEU A 94 -20.99 -6.73 -12.01
C LEU A 94 -22.08 -6.61 -13.09
N ASN A 95 -21.80 -5.85 -14.14
CA ASN A 95 -22.75 -5.68 -15.25
C ASN A 95 -22.68 -6.81 -16.31
N ASN A 96 -21.76 -7.75 -16.17
CA ASN A 96 -21.63 -8.87 -17.07
C ASN A 96 -22.62 -10.00 -16.66
N PRO A 97 -23.64 -10.32 -17.48
CA PRO A 97 -24.63 -11.35 -17.14
C PRO A 97 -24.06 -12.76 -17.01
N SER A 98 -22.85 -12.99 -17.55
CA SER A 98 -22.11 -14.27 -17.43
C SER A 98 -21.25 -14.34 -16.18
N SER A 99 -21.11 -13.25 -15.41
CA SER A 99 -20.32 -13.27 -14.17
C SER A 99 -21.06 -14.07 -13.11
N THR A 100 -20.36 -15.03 -12.53
CA THR A 100 -20.81 -15.61 -11.25
C THR A 100 -20.80 -14.50 -10.22
N TRP A 101 -21.77 -14.48 -9.31
CA TRP A 101 -21.87 -13.50 -8.20
C TRP A 101 -20.68 -13.55 -7.23
N GLN A 102 -19.52 -13.95 -7.74
CA GLN A 102 -18.27 -14.07 -7.03
C GLN A 102 -17.11 -13.87 -7.99
N PHE A 103 -16.20 -12.95 -7.65
CA PHE A 103 -14.94 -12.77 -8.38
C PHE A 103 -13.81 -12.38 -7.44
N LYS A 104 -12.58 -12.59 -7.90
CA LYS A 104 -11.36 -12.16 -7.22
C LYS A 104 -10.35 -11.72 -8.27
N PHE A 105 -9.71 -10.57 -8.07
CA PHE A 105 -8.62 -10.08 -8.92
C PHE A 105 -7.69 -9.15 -8.15
N THR A 106 -6.50 -8.93 -8.67
CA THR A 106 -5.55 -7.94 -8.14
C THR A 106 -5.68 -6.67 -8.96
N GLY A 107 -6.20 -5.62 -8.31
CA GLY A 107 -6.33 -4.28 -8.88
C GLY A 107 -5.21 -3.34 -8.46
N MET A 108 -5.35 -2.08 -8.84
CA MET A 108 -4.44 -1.01 -8.42
C MET A 108 -4.55 -0.69 -6.94
N SER A 109 -5.74 -0.87 -6.35
CA SER A 109 -5.99 -0.56 -4.93
C SER A 109 -5.73 -1.73 -3.99
N GLY A 110 -5.52 -2.94 -4.50
CA GLY A 110 -5.27 -4.11 -3.68
C GLY A 110 -5.78 -5.42 -4.29
N GLU A 111 -5.76 -6.48 -3.50
CA GLU A 111 -6.47 -7.71 -3.81
C GLU A 111 -7.95 -7.53 -3.52
N LEU A 112 -8.77 -7.58 -4.56
CA LEU A 112 -10.20 -7.34 -4.50
C LEU A 112 -10.96 -8.65 -4.63
N SER A 113 -11.97 -8.85 -3.79
CA SER A 113 -12.86 -10.00 -3.89
C SER A 113 -14.31 -9.60 -3.61
N TYR A 114 -15.20 -10.11 -4.43
CA TYR A 114 -16.65 -9.94 -4.30
C TYR A 114 -17.34 -11.27 -4.10
N LYS A 115 -18.19 -11.34 -3.08
CA LYS A 115 -18.99 -12.53 -2.77
C LYS A 115 -20.23 -12.13 -2.01
N GLY A 116 -21.38 -12.63 -2.46
CA GLY A 116 -22.67 -12.48 -1.75
C GLY A 116 -23.06 -11.02 -1.47
N GLY A 117 -22.81 -10.10 -2.42
CA GLY A 117 -23.13 -8.68 -2.27
C GLY A 117 -22.10 -7.86 -1.50
N SER A 118 -21.03 -8.48 -1.01
CA SER A 118 -19.96 -7.81 -0.26
C SER A 118 -18.67 -7.74 -1.07
N LEU A 119 -18.08 -6.55 -1.15
CA LEU A 119 -16.76 -6.31 -1.71
C LEU A 119 -15.77 -6.18 -0.57
N SER A 120 -14.69 -6.97 -0.62
CA SER A 120 -13.56 -6.86 0.30
C SER A 120 -12.27 -6.54 -0.46
N ARG A 121 -11.37 -5.85 0.22
CA ARG A 121 -10.09 -5.42 -0.30
C ARG A 121 -8.99 -5.68 0.73
N LYS A 122 -7.84 -6.18 0.25
CA LYS A 122 -6.62 -6.26 1.04
C LYS A 122 -5.55 -5.37 0.43
N SER A 123 -4.94 -4.53 1.24
CA SER A 123 -3.82 -3.69 0.85
C SER A 123 -2.53 -4.51 0.74
N LEU A 124 -1.57 -4.03 -0.04
CA LEU A 124 -0.26 -4.65 -0.14
C LEU A 124 0.58 -4.29 1.08
N LYS A 125 1.16 -5.30 1.71
CA LYS A 125 2.21 -5.15 2.72
C LYS A 125 3.56 -5.27 2.04
N THR A 126 4.44 -4.30 2.30
CA THR A 126 5.84 -4.32 1.90
C THR A 126 6.73 -4.19 3.12
N GLU A 127 7.98 -4.57 3.00
CA GLU A 127 9.04 -4.29 3.96
C GLU A 127 10.19 -3.61 3.25
N ILE A 128 10.78 -2.60 3.87
CA ILE A 128 11.94 -1.91 3.33
C ILE A 128 13.18 -2.75 3.63
N SER A 129 13.86 -3.19 2.58
CA SER A 129 15.09 -3.98 2.66
C SER A 129 16.08 -3.51 1.61
N GLU A 130 17.31 -3.21 2.04
CA GLU A 130 18.35 -2.59 1.22
C GLU A 130 17.92 -1.23 0.63
N GLY A 131 17.01 -0.57 1.35
CA GLY A 131 16.40 0.69 0.97
C GLY A 131 15.25 0.58 -0.05
N PHE A 132 14.83 -0.62 -0.45
CA PHE A 132 13.75 -0.82 -1.42
C PHE A 132 12.54 -1.49 -0.78
N PHE A 133 11.34 -1.12 -1.27
CA PHE A 133 10.08 -1.72 -0.83
C PHE A 133 9.90 -3.09 -1.47
N LYS A 134 10.05 -4.15 -0.69
CA LYS A 134 9.85 -5.54 -1.13
C LYS A 134 8.50 -6.04 -0.65
N ALA A 135 7.65 -6.52 -1.57
CA ALA A 135 6.34 -7.06 -1.24
C ALA A 135 6.46 -8.31 -0.34
N THR A 136 5.70 -8.34 0.75
CA THR A 136 5.66 -9.45 1.72
C THR A 136 4.30 -10.15 1.78
N GLY A 137 3.24 -9.56 1.19
CA GLY A 137 1.91 -10.17 1.09
C GLY A 137 0.76 -9.17 1.01
N TYR A 138 -0.47 -9.72 0.93
CA TYR A 138 -1.73 -9.00 0.96
C TYR A 138 -2.48 -9.25 2.26
#